data_a9d0ed3b1c927437ffc35c0ac8eeae93
#
_entry.id   a9d0ed3b1c927437ffc35c0ac8eeae93
#
_cell.length_a   1.000
_cell.length_b   1.000
_cell.length_c   1.000
_cell.angle_alpha   90.00
_cell.angle_beta   90.00
_cell.angle_gamma   90.00
#
_symmetry.space_group_name_H-M   'P 1'
#
loop_
_entity.id
_entity.type
_entity.pdbx_description
1 polymer ?
#
loop_
_entity_poly.entity_id
_entity_poly.type
_entity_poly.pdbx_seq_one_letter_code
_entity_poly.pdbx_strand_id
1 'polypeptide(L)'
;MQEAQAAKRFAKAMGWPLLCDPQSGISSQWAHFDLWLQHPKAREQLNQAQCVVQFGSRIVSKRLLQWLEAWCATGLGEYHYIAPHSARNNPWHAMQQQWVCEISHWVDAVLSKRLAGQHTQQGWADELTHYAQSVRQLAQLHFSSSSLSEVALALDLTERATQADLFLGNSLIVRLVDIFSALDGREVFSNRGASGIDGLVATASGVQRARQKPLLMLLGDTSLLYDLNSLALMRNPAQPTVIVVTNNDGGAIFDLLPVPSEQREALYQMPHGMDFAHAASQFGLAYCAAQTLEHYQTLVEEHFAHGAGTLLIEVKTPPQQASMHIKQLTSQLHAL
;
A
#
# COMPACT_ATOMS: atom_id res chain seq x y z
N MET A 1 -1.01 -7.10 -13.57
CA MET A 1 -2.50 -7.30 -13.52
C MET A 1 -2.94 -8.74 -13.80
N GLN A 2 -2.48 -9.43 -14.84
CA GLN A 2 -2.93 -10.81 -15.16
C GLN A 2 -2.76 -11.79 -13.99
N GLU A 3 -1.59 -11.79 -13.35
CA GLU A 3 -1.28 -12.64 -12.20
C GLU A 3 -2.17 -12.34 -10.98
N ALA A 4 -2.40 -11.06 -10.69
CA ALA A 4 -3.29 -10.64 -9.62
C ALA A 4 -4.76 -11.06 -9.85
N GLN A 5 -5.23 -10.99 -11.09
CA GLN A 5 -6.56 -11.48 -11.45
C GLN A 5 -6.65 -13.01 -11.36
N ALA A 6 -5.57 -13.74 -11.64
CA ALA A 6 -5.54 -15.19 -11.41
C ALA A 6 -5.67 -15.53 -9.92
N ALA A 7 -4.97 -14.81 -9.03
CA ALA A 7 -5.10 -14.96 -7.58
C ALA A 7 -6.55 -14.66 -7.11
N LYS A 8 -7.19 -13.61 -7.66
CA LYS A 8 -8.59 -13.26 -7.37
C LYS A 8 -9.57 -14.36 -7.81
N ARG A 9 -9.35 -14.94 -9.01
CA ARG A 9 -10.12 -16.11 -9.49
C ARG A 9 -9.98 -17.33 -8.57
N PHE A 10 -8.74 -17.61 -8.14
CA PHE A 10 -8.46 -18.72 -7.24
C PHE A 10 -9.19 -18.54 -5.90
N ALA A 11 -9.02 -17.41 -5.22
CA ALA A 11 -9.66 -17.13 -3.95
C ALA A 11 -11.19 -17.24 -4.05
N LYS A 12 -11.79 -16.69 -5.12
CA LYS A 12 -13.24 -16.80 -5.38
C LYS A 12 -13.67 -18.25 -5.57
N ALA A 13 -12.95 -19.04 -6.37
CA ALA A 13 -13.27 -20.43 -6.64
C ALA A 13 -13.14 -21.31 -5.39
N MET A 14 -12.20 -20.98 -4.50
CA MET A 14 -12.00 -21.68 -3.24
C MET A 14 -12.92 -21.20 -2.12
N GLY A 15 -13.56 -20.04 -2.25
CA GLY A 15 -14.30 -19.41 -1.16
C GLY A 15 -13.41 -18.93 -0.02
N TRP A 16 -12.16 -18.54 -0.32
CA TRP A 16 -11.16 -18.16 0.66
C TRP A 16 -10.99 -16.64 0.73
N PRO A 17 -10.65 -16.09 1.90
CA PRO A 17 -10.31 -14.68 2.00
C PRO A 17 -9.04 -14.37 1.18
N LEU A 18 -9.04 -13.20 0.56
CA LEU A 18 -7.91 -12.69 -0.22
C LEU A 18 -7.41 -11.40 0.41
N LEU A 19 -6.18 -11.40 0.91
CA LEU A 19 -5.51 -10.25 1.49
C LEU A 19 -4.53 -9.70 0.46
N CYS A 20 -4.77 -8.47 -0.03
CA CYS A 20 -4.07 -7.93 -1.19
C CYS A 20 -3.04 -6.89 -0.76
N ASP A 21 -1.77 -7.09 -1.12
CA ASP A 21 -0.73 -6.05 -1.03
C ASP A 21 -1.00 -4.94 -2.07
N PRO A 22 -0.70 -3.66 -1.77
CA PRO A 22 -0.92 -2.55 -2.70
C PRO A 22 -0.31 -2.75 -4.09
N GLN A 23 0.87 -3.37 -4.18
CA GLN A 23 1.52 -3.63 -5.46
C GLN A 23 0.77 -4.61 -6.35
N SER A 24 -0.16 -5.39 -5.81
CA SER A 24 -1.02 -6.27 -6.61
C SER A 24 -1.95 -5.49 -7.54
N GLY A 25 -2.26 -4.24 -7.22
CA GLY A 25 -3.22 -3.41 -7.95
C GLY A 25 -4.64 -3.94 -7.95
N ILE A 26 -4.95 -4.86 -7.04
CA ILE A 26 -6.30 -5.41 -6.82
C ILE A 26 -6.72 -5.25 -5.36
N SER A 27 -8.00 -5.33 -5.12
CA SER A 27 -8.59 -5.32 -3.78
C SER A 27 -9.61 -6.43 -3.59
N SER A 28 -10.03 -6.63 -2.35
CA SER A 28 -11.04 -7.60 -1.95
C SER A 28 -11.95 -7.03 -0.86
N GLN A 29 -13.00 -7.77 -0.53
CA GLN A 29 -13.90 -7.42 0.57
C GLN A 29 -13.24 -7.54 1.96
N TRP A 30 -12.03 -8.11 2.05
CA TRP A 30 -11.23 -8.22 3.28
C TRP A 30 -10.10 -7.19 3.34
N ALA A 31 -10.19 -6.09 2.60
CA ALA A 31 -9.22 -4.99 2.67
C ALA A 31 -9.06 -4.45 4.10
N HIS A 32 -8.10 -3.56 4.32
CA HIS A 32 -7.82 -2.95 5.62
C HIS A 32 -7.36 -3.94 6.71
N PHE A 33 -6.85 -5.09 6.30
CA PHE A 33 -6.53 -6.21 7.20
C PHE A 33 -5.43 -5.87 8.22
N ASP A 34 -4.54 -4.96 7.93
CA ASP A 34 -3.53 -4.52 8.90
C ASP A 34 -4.18 -3.94 10.18
N LEU A 35 -5.34 -3.26 10.07
CA LEU A 35 -6.09 -2.77 11.22
C LEU A 35 -6.94 -3.85 11.89
N TRP A 36 -7.78 -4.56 11.15
CA TRP A 36 -8.68 -5.53 11.78
C TRP A 36 -7.97 -6.78 12.32
N LEU A 37 -6.75 -7.10 11.85
CA LEU A 37 -5.90 -8.11 12.48
C LEU A 37 -5.46 -7.76 13.91
N GLN A 38 -5.65 -6.52 14.36
CA GLN A 38 -5.42 -6.13 15.75
C GLN A 38 -6.58 -6.52 16.66
N HIS A 39 -7.77 -6.76 16.12
CA HIS A 39 -8.92 -7.22 16.89
C HIS A 39 -8.78 -8.70 17.24
N PRO A 40 -8.87 -9.09 18.54
CA PRO A 40 -8.64 -10.49 18.97
C PRO A 40 -9.55 -11.50 18.29
N LYS A 41 -10.85 -11.24 18.19
CA LYS A 41 -11.83 -12.14 17.57
C LYS A 41 -11.57 -12.31 16.08
N ALA A 42 -11.21 -11.23 15.35
CA ALA A 42 -10.87 -11.34 13.93
C ALA A 42 -9.62 -12.20 13.71
N ARG A 43 -8.62 -12.07 14.59
CA ARG A 43 -7.42 -12.92 14.57
C ARG A 43 -7.77 -14.37 14.89
N GLU A 44 -8.60 -14.63 15.87
CA GLU A 44 -9.06 -15.97 16.23
C GLU A 44 -9.80 -16.63 15.07
N GLN A 45 -10.67 -15.88 14.37
CA GLN A 45 -11.34 -16.37 13.16
C GLN A 45 -10.32 -16.72 12.05
N LEU A 46 -9.35 -15.86 11.78
CA LEU A 46 -8.34 -16.13 10.77
C LEU A 46 -7.43 -17.31 11.15
N ASN A 47 -7.21 -17.58 12.44
CA ASN A 47 -6.44 -18.73 12.93
C ASN A 47 -7.06 -20.09 12.60
N GLN A 48 -8.33 -20.13 12.18
CA GLN A 48 -8.99 -21.36 11.71
C GLN A 48 -8.50 -21.79 10.32
N ALA A 49 -7.71 -20.96 9.63
CA ALA A 49 -7.14 -21.32 8.35
C ALA A 49 -6.28 -22.60 8.46
N GLN A 50 -6.52 -23.55 7.57
CA GLN A 50 -5.76 -24.81 7.47
C GLN A 50 -4.72 -24.78 6.35
N CYS A 51 -4.85 -23.81 5.45
CA CYS A 51 -3.96 -23.62 4.33
C CYS A 51 -3.77 -22.13 4.06
N VAL A 52 -2.53 -21.71 3.82
CA VAL A 52 -2.18 -20.38 3.35
C VAL A 52 -1.49 -20.49 2.02
N VAL A 53 -1.96 -19.71 1.04
CA VAL A 53 -1.34 -19.60 -0.28
C VAL A 53 -0.85 -18.18 -0.46
N GLN A 54 0.46 -18.01 -0.52
CA GLN A 54 1.09 -16.72 -0.80
C GLN A 54 1.48 -16.63 -2.27
N PHE A 55 0.96 -15.63 -2.95
CA PHE A 55 1.33 -15.27 -4.31
C PHE A 55 2.30 -14.10 -4.31
N GLY A 56 3.51 -14.31 -4.84
CA GLY A 56 4.56 -13.29 -4.86
C GLY A 56 5.26 -13.10 -3.51
N SER A 57 6.34 -12.31 -3.53
CA SER A 57 7.35 -12.31 -2.47
C SER A 57 7.19 -11.20 -1.42
N ARG A 58 6.38 -10.18 -1.67
CA ARG A 58 6.34 -9.00 -0.80
C ARG A 58 5.00 -8.88 -0.10
N ILE A 59 5.09 -8.58 1.20
CA ILE A 59 3.96 -8.25 2.06
C ILE A 59 4.36 -6.97 2.81
N VAL A 60 3.58 -5.91 2.67
CA VAL A 60 3.80 -4.62 3.35
C VAL A 60 3.35 -4.69 4.80
N SER A 61 2.21 -5.31 5.06
CA SER A 61 1.62 -5.39 6.40
C SER A 61 2.50 -6.16 7.38
N LYS A 62 3.02 -5.45 8.39
CA LYS A 62 3.76 -6.07 9.50
C LYS A 62 2.87 -7.03 10.31
N ARG A 63 1.58 -6.69 10.49
CA ARG A 63 0.65 -7.49 11.27
C ARG A 63 0.29 -8.79 10.58
N LEU A 64 0.14 -8.76 9.26
CA LEU A 64 -0.04 -9.97 8.48
C LEU A 64 1.19 -10.87 8.55
N LEU A 65 2.40 -10.30 8.46
CA LEU A 65 3.64 -11.06 8.61
C LEU A 65 3.75 -11.70 10.01
N GLN A 66 3.42 -10.97 11.06
CA GLN A 66 3.42 -11.49 12.44
C GLN A 66 2.36 -12.58 12.63
N TRP A 67 1.18 -12.41 12.04
CA TRP A 67 0.16 -13.44 12.07
C TRP A 67 0.64 -14.70 11.35
N LEU A 68 1.21 -14.56 10.15
CA LEU A 68 1.72 -15.69 9.36
C LEU A 68 2.84 -16.43 10.08
N GLU A 69 3.77 -15.73 10.71
CA GLU A 69 4.83 -16.31 11.54
C GLU A 69 4.24 -17.15 12.68
N ALA A 70 3.32 -16.58 13.45
CA ALA A 70 2.66 -17.27 14.56
C ALA A 70 1.84 -18.48 14.08
N TRP A 71 1.11 -18.34 12.97
CA TRP A 71 0.34 -19.42 12.37
C TRP A 71 1.24 -20.57 11.88
N CYS A 72 2.34 -20.25 11.19
CA CYS A 72 3.33 -21.24 10.76
C CYS A 72 3.96 -21.99 11.95
N ALA A 73 4.19 -21.31 13.07
CA ALA A 73 4.77 -21.90 14.28
C ALA A 73 3.86 -22.98 14.92
N THR A 74 2.57 -22.99 14.62
CA THR A 74 1.67 -24.06 15.09
C THR A 74 1.95 -25.40 14.43
N GLY A 75 2.49 -25.40 13.21
CA GLY A 75 2.73 -26.61 12.43
C GLY A 75 1.46 -27.37 11.98
N LEU A 76 0.28 -26.76 12.14
CA LEU A 76 -1.01 -27.43 11.90
C LEU A 76 -1.54 -27.25 10.48
N GLY A 77 -0.98 -26.31 9.70
CA GLY A 77 -1.49 -25.97 8.38
C GLY A 77 -0.45 -26.09 7.27
N GLU A 78 -0.92 -26.05 6.03
CA GLU A 78 -0.10 -26.08 4.82
C GLU A 78 0.21 -24.67 4.35
N TYR A 79 1.49 -24.37 4.08
CA TYR A 79 1.93 -23.10 3.54
C TYR A 79 2.51 -23.25 2.15
N HIS A 80 1.84 -22.70 1.15
CA HIS A 80 2.27 -22.67 -0.25
C HIS A 80 2.75 -21.28 -0.65
N TYR A 81 3.93 -21.22 -1.24
CA TYR A 81 4.52 -20.02 -1.80
C TYR A 81 4.70 -20.17 -3.31
N ILE A 82 4.05 -19.31 -4.08
CA ILE A 82 4.05 -19.35 -5.54
C ILE A 82 4.71 -18.08 -6.08
N ALA A 83 5.79 -18.24 -6.85
CA ALA A 83 6.49 -17.13 -7.48
C ALA A 83 7.19 -17.61 -8.76
N PRO A 84 7.41 -16.71 -9.77
CA PRO A 84 8.08 -17.07 -11.03
C PRO A 84 9.59 -17.25 -10.89
N HIS A 85 10.13 -17.22 -9.70
CA HIS A 85 11.56 -17.32 -9.41
C HIS A 85 11.82 -18.25 -8.23
N SER A 86 13.03 -18.80 -8.16
CA SER A 86 13.47 -19.72 -7.10
C SER A 86 14.02 -19.03 -5.84
N ALA A 87 13.98 -17.68 -5.80
CA ALA A 87 14.46 -16.96 -4.63
C ALA A 87 13.66 -17.35 -3.38
N ARG A 88 14.36 -17.68 -2.31
CA ARG A 88 13.74 -18.07 -1.05
C ARG A 88 13.08 -16.87 -0.39
N ASN A 89 11.82 -17.02 0.02
CA ASN A 89 11.08 -16.06 0.81
C ASN A 89 10.46 -16.76 2.03
N ASN A 90 11.30 -17.11 2.99
CA ASN A 90 10.90 -17.82 4.20
C ASN A 90 11.78 -17.36 5.39
N PRO A 91 11.56 -16.16 5.90
CA PRO A 91 12.40 -15.57 6.96
C PRO A 91 12.29 -16.33 8.29
N TRP A 92 11.21 -17.04 8.52
CA TRP A 92 10.95 -17.76 9.77
C TRP A 92 11.35 -19.23 9.73
N HIS A 93 11.92 -19.70 8.62
CA HIS A 93 12.25 -21.12 8.41
C HIS A 93 11.05 -22.08 8.61
N ALA A 94 9.84 -21.61 8.32
CA ALA A 94 8.63 -22.39 8.40
C ALA A 94 8.62 -23.56 7.39
N MET A 95 7.79 -24.55 7.64
CA MET A 95 7.48 -25.59 6.64
C MET A 95 6.69 -24.95 5.51
N GLN A 96 7.36 -24.77 4.35
CA GLN A 96 6.80 -24.08 3.19
C GLN A 96 7.01 -24.91 1.93
N GLN A 97 5.96 -25.07 1.15
CA GLN A 97 6.01 -25.64 -0.19
C GLN A 97 6.20 -24.52 -1.22
N GLN A 98 7.35 -24.47 -1.88
CA GLN A 98 7.63 -23.47 -2.91
C GLN A 98 7.31 -24.03 -4.31
N TRP A 99 6.57 -23.24 -5.09
CA TRP A 99 6.22 -23.50 -6.47
C TRP A 99 6.84 -22.42 -7.37
N VAL A 100 7.77 -22.83 -8.24
CA VAL A 100 8.45 -21.91 -9.15
C VAL A 100 7.73 -21.93 -10.50
N CYS A 101 6.75 -21.06 -10.64
CA CYS A 101 5.96 -20.88 -11.88
C CYS A 101 5.18 -19.57 -11.84
N GLU A 102 4.64 -19.18 -12.98
CA GLU A 102 3.67 -18.07 -13.05
C GLU A 102 2.41 -18.41 -12.24
N ILE A 103 1.88 -17.42 -11.53
CA ILE A 103 0.70 -17.59 -10.65
C ILE A 103 -0.49 -18.09 -11.47
N SER A 104 -0.71 -17.52 -12.66
CA SER A 104 -1.80 -17.92 -13.55
C SER A 104 -1.72 -19.40 -13.94
N HIS A 105 -0.54 -19.93 -14.24
CA HIS A 105 -0.34 -21.33 -14.57
C HIS A 105 -0.62 -22.24 -13.37
N TRP A 106 -0.15 -21.87 -12.18
CA TRP A 106 -0.43 -22.63 -10.96
C TRP A 106 -1.92 -22.66 -10.66
N VAL A 107 -2.58 -21.50 -10.72
CA VAL A 107 -4.04 -21.38 -10.49
C VAL A 107 -4.82 -22.24 -11.46
N ASP A 108 -4.51 -22.18 -12.76
CA ASP A 108 -5.22 -22.96 -13.78
C ASP A 108 -5.00 -24.47 -13.58
N ALA A 109 -3.79 -24.90 -13.22
CA ALA A 109 -3.48 -26.30 -12.91
C ALA A 109 -4.23 -26.83 -11.68
N VAL A 110 -4.35 -26.01 -10.61
CA VAL A 110 -5.07 -26.41 -9.40
C VAL A 110 -6.57 -26.44 -9.64
N LEU A 111 -7.12 -25.40 -10.28
CA LEU A 111 -8.57 -25.35 -10.54
C LEU A 111 -9.04 -26.41 -11.53
N SER A 112 -8.20 -26.80 -12.51
CA SER A 112 -8.54 -27.89 -13.46
C SER A 112 -8.58 -29.27 -12.83
N LYS A 113 -7.79 -29.49 -11.76
CA LYS A 113 -7.76 -30.77 -11.01
C LYS A 113 -8.85 -30.86 -9.95
N ARG A 114 -9.54 -29.77 -9.66
CA ARG A 114 -10.60 -29.75 -8.66
C ARG A 114 -11.76 -30.59 -9.16
N LEU A 115 -12.04 -31.71 -8.47
CA LEU A 115 -13.19 -32.56 -8.78
C LEU A 115 -14.49 -31.81 -8.44
N ALA A 116 -15.47 -31.90 -9.32
CA ALA A 116 -16.80 -31.38 -9.05
C ALA A 116 -17.36 -32.06 -7.77
N GLY A 117 -17.67 -31.29 -6.74
CA GLY A 117 -18.19 -31.82 -5.46
C GLY A 117 -17.22 -31.76 -4.27
N GLN A 118 -15.97 -31.30 -4.45
CA GLN A 118 -15.14 -30.98 -3.28
C GLN A 118 -15.68 -29.71 -2.60
N HIS A 119 -16.28 -29.89 -1.44
CA HIS A 119 -16.79 -28.81 -0.61
C HIS A 119 -15.63 -28.06 0.04
N THR A 120 -15.41 -26.82 -0.38
CA THR A 120 -14.72 -25.86 0.47
C THR A 120 -15.71 -25.36 1.52
N GLN A 121 -15.27 -25.08 2.73
CA GLN A 121 -16.09 -24.37 3.72
C GLN A 121 -16.30 -22.93 3.23
N GLN A 122 -17.25 -22.74 2.34
CA GLN A 122 -17.59 -21.40 1.87
C GLN A 122 -18.15 -20.59 3.04
N GLY A 123 -17.75 -19.34 3.14
CA GLY A 123 -18.27 -18.43 4.14
C GLY A 123 -17.60 -18.47 5.50
N TRP A 124 -16.61 -19.34 5.75
CA TRP A 124 -15.93 -19.42 7.05
C TRP A 124 -15.26 -18.09 7.49
N ALA A 125 -14.89 -17.26 6.53
CA ALA A 125 -14.23 -15.97 6.77
C ALA A 125 -15.15 -14.77 6.49
N ASP A 126 -16.45 -14.99 6.31
CA ASP A 126 -17.40 -13.91 5.96
C ASP A 126 -17.52 -12.90 7.12
N GLU A 127 -17.42 -13.33 8.37
CA GLU A 127 -17.40 -12.44 9.53
C GLU A 127 -16.25 -11.43 9.49
N LEU A 128 -15.11 -11.79 8.88
CA LEU A 128 -13.99 -10.85 8.72
C LEU A 128 -14.34 -9.64 7.85
N THR A 129 -15.33 -9.78 6.96
CA THR A 129 -15.81 -8.67 6.13
C THR A 129 -16.47 -7.58 6.96
N HIS A 130 -17.09 -7.92 8.08
CA HIS A 130 -17.68 -6.94 9.00
C HIS A 130 -16.60 -6.05 9.62
N TYR A 131 -15.47 -6.63 10.02
CA TYR A 131 -14.33 -5.86 10.53
C TYR A 131 -13.73 -4.96 9.44
N ALA A 132 -13.57 -5.46 8.21
CA ALA A 132 -13.11 -4.66 7.09
C ALA A 132 -14.05 -3.48 6.78
N GLN A 133 -15.36 -3.72 6.79
CA GLN A 133 -16.37 -2.68 6.61
C GLN A 133 -16.35 -1.66 7.74
N SER A 134 -16.24 -2.11 8.99
CA SER A 134 -16.16 -1.23 10.16
C SER A 134 -14.93 -0.32 10.09
N VAL A 135 -13.77 -0.87 9.72
CA VAL A 135 -12.54 -0.05 9.51
C VAL A 135 -12.78 1.00 8.44
N ARG A 136 -13.35 0.62 7.29
CA ARG A 136 -13.64 1.54 6.20
C ARG A 136 -14.60 2.65 6.62
N GLN A 137 -15.70 2.31 7.30
CA GLN A 137 -16.69 3.28 7.77
C GLN A 137 -16.09 4.25 8.79
N LEU A 138 -15.34 3.75 9.79
CA LEU A 138 -14.67 4.58 10.78
C LEU A 138 -13.65 5.50 10.12
N ALA A 139 -12.83 5.00 9.21
CA ALA A 139 -11.84 5.81 8.52
C ALA A 139 -12.50 6.91 7.65
N GLN A 140 -13.56 6.58 6.93
CA GLN A 140 -14.33 7.56 6.16
C GLN A 140 -14.99 8.61 7.06
N LEU A 141 -15.60 8.19 8.15
CA LEU A 141 -16.24 9.12 9.09
C LEU A 141 -15.25 10.15 9.68
N HIS A 142 -14.04 9.69 10.02
CA HIS A 142 -13.08 10.55 10.71
C HIS A 142 -12.19 11.37 9.79
N PHE A 143 -11.91 10.91 8.56
CA PHE A 143 -10.86 11.50 7.73
C PHE A 143 -11.27 11.95 6.34
N SER A 144 -12.43 11.52 5.79
CA SER A 144 -12.83 11.92 4.43
C SER A 144 -13.35 13.36 4.32
N SER A 145 -13.85 13.93 5.39
CA SER A 145 -14.39 15.30 5.45
C SER A 145 -13.54 16.25 6.29
N SER A 146 -12.44 15.76 6.82
CA SER A 146 -11.57 16.51 7.74
C SER A 146 -10.47 17.28 7.01
N SER A 147 -9.62 17.92 7.78
CA SER A 147 -8.40 18.56 7.29
C SER A 147 -7.53 17.60 6.49
N LEU A 148 -6.76 18.12 5.55
CA LEU A 148 -5.78 17.39 4.77
C LEU A 148 -4.84 16.59 5.68
N SER A 149 -4.73 15.28 5.41
CA SER A 149 -3.87 14.36 6.17
C SER A 149 -3.36 13.23 5.29
N GLU A 150 -2.26 12.59 5.69
CA GLU A 150 -1.71 11.44 4.95
C GLU A 150 -2.71 10.27 4.89
N VAL A 151 -3.53 10.07 5.93
CA VAL A 151 -4.60 9.06 5.95
C VAL A 151 -5.71 9.43 4.95
N ALA A 152 -6.11 10.71 4.89
CA ALA A 152 -7.09 11.18 3.93
C ALA A 152 -6.61 10.99 2.47
N LEU A 153 -5.33 11.25 2.20
CA LEU A 153 -4.73 10.97 0.89
C LEU A 153 -4.79 9.48 0.53
N ALA A 154 -4.45 8.61 1.48
CA ALA A 154 -4.49 7.17 1.26
C ALA A 154 -5.92 6.65 1.01
N LEU A 155 -6.92 7.17 1.72
CA LEU A 155 -8.34 6.88 1.46
C LEU A 155 -8.78 7.34 0.08
N ASP A 156 -8.41 8.58 -0.29
CA ASP A 156 -8.77 9.21 -1.56
C ASP A 156 -8.23 8.42 -2.78
N LEU A 157 -7.06 7.79 -2.65
CA LEU A 157 -6.46 6.99 -3.71
C LEU A 157 -7.35 5.88 -4.25
N THR A 158 -8.29 5.38 -3.47
CA THR A 158 -9.24 4.35 -3.89
C THR A 158 -10.03 4.78 -5.14
N GLU A 159 -10.38 6.06 -5.22
CA GLU A 159 -11.22 6.61 -6.28
C GLU A 159 -10.49 7.63 -7.17
N ARG A 160 -9.32 8.13 -6.72
CA ARG A 160 -8.60 9.21 -7.39
C ARG A 160 -7.74 8.72 -8.55
N ALA A 161 -7.81 9.45 -9.69
CA ALA A 161 -6.93 9.25 -10.84
C ALA A 161 -6.82 7.78 -11.30
N THR A 162 -7.94 7.07 -11.36
CA THR A 162 -8.00 5.62 -11.64
C THR A 162 -7.45 5.25 -13.02
N GLN A 163 -7.40 6.19 -13.96
CA GLN A 163 -6.81 6.02 -15.29
C GLN A 163 -5.29 6.14 -15.32
N ALA A 164 -4.67 6.66 -14.25
CA ALA A 164 -3.22 6.81 -14.16
C ALA A 164 -2.56 5.56 -13.56
N ASP A 165 -1.36 5.25 -14.01
CA ASP A 165 -0.49 4.32 -13.32
C ASP A 165 -0.11 4.94 -11.96
N LEU A 166 0.06 4.11 -10.92
CA LEU A 166 0.39 4.55 -9.58
C LEU A 166 1.84 4.17 -9.24
N PHE A 167 2.63 5.12 -8.75
CA PHE A 167 3.93 4.83 -8.17
C PHE A 167 3.93 5.16 -6.67
N LEU A 168 4.16 4.16 -5.85
CA LEU A 168 4.19 4.29 -4.40
C LEU A 168 5.63 4.32 -3.88
N GLY A 169 5.97 5.38 -3.18
CA GLY A 169 7.18 5.47 -2.38
C GLY A 169 7.17 4.45 -1.23
N ASN A 170 8.33 4.22 -0.67
CA ASN A 170 8.51 3.37 0.50
C ASN A 170 8.20 4.14 1.81
N SER A 171 8.61 3.57 2.95
CA SER A 171 8.44 4.13 4.28
C SER A 171 6.96 4.20 4.72
N LEU A 172 6.48 5.36 5.17
CA LEU A 172 5.15 5.51 5.75
C LEU A 172 4.05 5.40 4.68
N ILE A 173 4.24 6.05 3.52
CA ILE A 173 3.16 6.16 2.53
C ILE A 173 2.66 4.81 1.99
N VAL A 174 3.54 3.86 1.68
CA VAL A 174 3.11 2.54 1.21
C VAL A 174 2.32 1.78 2.29
N ARG A 175 2.62 2.02 3.56
CA ARG A 175 1.89 1.42 4.69
C ARG A 175 0.52 2.05 4.86
N LEU A 176 0.40 3.36 4.71
CA LEU A 176 -0.90 4.03 4.75
C LEU A 176 -1.80 3.58 3.59
N VAL A 177 -1.23 3.39 2.41
CA VAL A 177 -1.96 2.82 1.27
C VAL A 177 -2.39 1.39 1.54
N ASP A 178 -1.54 0.53 2.11
CA ASP A 178 -1.88 -0.83 2.51
C ASP A 178 -3.02 -0.88 3.55
N ILE A 179 -2.99 0.05 4.50
CA ILE A 179 -3.98 0.13 5.58
C ILE A 179 -5.33 0.69 5.08
N PHE A 180 -5.31 1.76 4.29
CA PHE A 180 -6.48 2.59 4.04
C PHE A 180 -7.03 2.56 2.62
N SER A 181 -6.23 2.17 1.62
CA SER A 181 -6.70 2.16 0.24
C SER A 181 -7.26 0.78 -0.15
N ALA A 182 -8.23 0.79 -1.06
CA ALA A 182 -8.76 -0.40 -1.70
C ALA A 182 -8.55 -0.27 -3.21
N LEU A 183 -7.29 -0.39 -3.65
CA LEU A 183 -6.91 -0.26 -5.06
C LEU A 183 -7.45 -1.45 -5.85
N ASP A 184 -8.20 -1.21 -6.93
CA ASP A 184 -8.67 -2.29 -7.81
C ASP A 184 -8.54 -1.88 -9.28
N GLY A 185 -7.94 -2.75 -10.07
CA GLY A 185 -7.77 -2.55 -11.50
C GLY A 185 -6.68 -1.55 -11.90
N ARG A 186 -5.70 -1.25 -11.04
CA ARG A 186 -4.62 -0.29 -11.30
C ARG A 186 -3.26 -0.98 -11.43
N GLU A 187 -2.42 -0.46 -12.33
CA GLU A 187 -1.00 -0.83 -12.32
C GLU A 187 -0.29 -0.02 -11.23
N VAL A 188 0.32 -0.73 -10.29
CA VAL A 188 1.04 -0.14 -9.16
C VAL A 188 2.51 -0.52 -9.20
N PHE A 189 3.36 0.49 -9.15
CA PHE A 189 4.82 0.36 -9.17
C PHE A 189 5.43 0.84 -7.87
N SER A 190 6.52 0.22 -7.45
CA SER A 190 7.25 0.59 -6.24
C SER A 190 8.61 -0.11 -6.18
N ASN A 191 9.60 0.50 -5.55
CA ASN A 191 10.93 -0.09 -5.33
C ASN A 191 10.93 -0.96 -4.08
N ARG A 192 10.25 -2.12 -4.11
CA ARG A 192 10.13 -3.01 -2.94
C ARG A 192 11.25 -4.06 -2.82
N GLY A 193 12.28 -4.00 -3.65
CA GLY A 193 13.46 -4.87 -3.55
C GLY A 193 14.17 -4.72 -2.20
N ALA A 194 14.99 -3.70 -2.06
CA ALA A 194 15.63 -3.32 -0.80
C ALA A 194 14.73 -2.44 0.09
N SER A 195 13.62 -1.94 -0.45
CA SER A 195 12.70 -1.01 0.22
C SER A 195 13.37 0.29 0.68
N GLY A 196 14.41 0.75 -0.07
CA GLY A 196 15.09 2.01 0.16
C GLY A 196 14.23 3.22 -0.16
N ILE A 197 14.67 4.40 0.29
CA ILE A 197 13.96 5.67 0.05
C ILE A 197 14.62 6.52 -1.04
N ASP A 198 15.74 6.07 -1.56
CA ASP A 198 16.51 6.64 -2.66
C ASP A 198 16.07 6.08 -4.02
N GLY A 199 16.32 6.82 -5.11
CA GLY A 199 16.06 6.40 -6.49
C GLY A 199 14.58 6.23 -6.87
N LEU A 200 13.65 6.71 -6.06
CA LEU A 200 12.21 6.55 -6.29
C LEU A 200 11.71 7.41 -7.46
N VAL A 201 12.13 8.68 -7.50
CA VAL A 201 11.77 9.62 -8.58
C VAL A 201 12.39 9.17 -9.90
N ALA A 202 13.67 8.74 -9.88
CA ALA A 202 14.35 8.20 -11.04
C ALA A 202 13.60 6.98 -11.62
N THR A 203 13.20 6.04 -10.75
CA THR A 203 12.46 4.85 -11.17
C THR A 203 11.07 5.22 -11.71
N ALA A 204 10.34 6.11 -11.04
CA ALA A 204 9.03 6.58 -11.49
C ALA A 204 9.11 7.25 -12.87
N SER A 205 10.19 8.03 -13.14
CA SER A 205 10.45 8.58 -14.47
C SER A 205 10.64 7.48 -15.53
N GLY A 206 11.36 6.41 -15.20
CA GLY A 206 11.52 5.25 -16.06
C GLY A 206 10.20 4.55 -16.36
N VAL A 207 9.36 4.36 -15.34
CA VAL A 207 8.01 3.79 -15.48
C VAL A 207 7.16 4.66 -16.42
N GLN A 208 7.10 5.97 -16.17
CA GLN A 208 6.31 6.89 -16.98
C GLN A 208 6.72 6.85 -18.46
N ARG A 209 8.03 6.83 -18.74
CA ARG A 209 8.56 6.77 -20.12
C ARG A 209 8.27 5.44 -20.81
N ALA A 210 8.39 4.34 -20.08
CA ALA A 210 8.13 3.01 -20.63
C ALA A 210 6.64 2.76 -20.88
N ARG A 211 5.79 3.23 -19.96
CA ARG A 211 4.35 3.02 -19.98
C ARG A 211 3.62 4.01 -20.87
N GLN A 212 4.13 5.23 -21.02
CA GLN A 212 3.50 6.34 -21.75
C GLN A 212 2.05 6.60 -21.31
N LYS A 213 1.80 6.48 -20.02
CA LYS A 213 0.51 6.74 -19.38
C LYS A 213 0.64 7.88 -18.37
N PRO A 214 -0.47 8.53 -18.01
CA PRO A 214 -0.48 9.41 -16.87
C PRO A 214 0.05 8.69 -15.62
N LEU A 215 0.79 9.40 -14.78
CA LEU A 215 1.41 8.84 -13.58
C LEU A 215 1.05 9.66 -12.35
N LEU A 216 0.51 9.00 -11.32
CA LEU A 216 0.38 9.56 -10.00
C LEU A 216 1.45 8.92 -9.10
N MET A 217 2.36 9.74 -8.59
CA MET A 217 3.41 9.31 -7.67
C MET A 217 3.14 9.87 -6.27
N LEU A 218 3.23 9.02 -5.24
CA LEU A 218 3.19 9.41 -3.84
C LEU A 218 4.49 9.01 -3.14
N LEU A 219 5.13 9.97 -2.45
CA LEU A 219 6.33 9.70 -1.66
C LEU A 219 6.42 10.67 -0.48
N GLY A 220 7.23 10.31 0.52
CA GLY A 220 7.54 11.20 1.64
C GLY A 220 8.62 12.23 1.29
N ASP A 221 8.68 13.29 2.08
CA ASP A 221 9.66 14.37 2.02
C ASP A 221 11.11 13.91 2.04
N THR A 222 11.48 13.10 3.03
CA THR A 222 12.82 12.54 3.14
C THR A 222 13.19 11.70 1.91
N SER A 223 12.25 10.94 1.35
CA SER A 223 12.47 10.17 0.11
C SER A 223 12.76 11.10 -1.07
N LEU A 224 12.04 12.23 -1.17
CA LEU A 224 12.31 13.21 -2.21
C LEU A 224 13.66 13.89 -2.03
N LEU A 225 14.04 14.23 -0.80
CA LEU A 225 15.36 14.82 -0.51
C LEU A 225 16.52 13.90 -0.94
N TYR A 226 16.39 12.59 -0.73
CA TYR A 226 17.41 11.61 -1.16
C TYR A 226 17.49 11.42 -2.68
N ASP A 227 16.46 11.83 -3.43
CA ASP A 227 16.42 11.67 -4.90
C ASP A 227 16.07 12.99 -5.61
N LEU A 228 16.37 14.13 -4.98
CA LEU A 228 15.96 15.47 -5.41
C LEU A 228 16.40 15.80 -6.85
N ASN A 229 17.62 15.41 -7.21
CA ASN A 229 18.17 15.68 -8.54
C ASN A 229 17.43 14.95 -9.65
N SER A 230 16.74 13.87 -9.34
CA SER A 230 15.94 13.11 -10.30
C SER A 230 14.67 13.84 -10.76
N LEU A 231 14.29 14.94 -10.10
CA LEU A 231 13.25 15.85 -10.60
C LEU A 231 13.57 16.38 -11.99
N ALA A 232 14.85 16.49 -12.35
CA ALA A 232 15.28 16.84 -13.73
C ALA A 232 14.73 15.87 -14.78
N LEU A 233 14.55 14.60 -14.44
CA LEU A 233 14.02 13.55 -15.32
C LEU A 233 12.50 13.68 -15.53
N MET A 234 11.82 14.35 -14.61
CA MET A 234 10.37 14.58 -14.63
C MET A 234 9.95 15.84 -15.38
N ARG A 235 10.89 16.62 -15.92
CA ARG A 235 10.62 17.94 -16.51
C ARG A 235 9.64 17.89 -17.69
N ASN A 236 9.77 16.91 -18.57
CA ASN A 236 8.97 16.80 -19.80
C ASN A 236 8.47 15.37 -20.01
N PRO A 237 7.54 14.87 -19.19
CA PRO A 237 6.95 13.57 -19.40
C PRO A 237 6.04 13.58 -20.64
N ALA A 238 5.89 12.41 -21.28
CA ALA A 238 5.01 12.27 -22.45
C ALA A 238 3.51 12.40 -22.10
N GLN A 239 3.17 12.17 -20.85
CA GLN A 239 1.80 12.25 -20.34
C GLN A 239 1.78 13.03 -19.01
N PRO A 240 0.66 13.65 -18.64
CA PRO A 240 0.54 14.36 -17.37
C PRO A 240 1.02 13.50 -16.19
N THR A 241 1.85 14.11 -15.34
CA THR A 241 2.41 13.44 -14.17
C THR A 241 2.15 14.30 -12.94
N VAL A 242 1.68 13.67 -11.86
CA VAL A 242 1.52 14.32 -10.56
C VAL A 242 2.45 13.64 -9.57
N ILE A 243 3.27 14.44 -8.88
CA ILE A 243 4.11 14.00 -7.75
C ILE A 243 3.52 14.59 -6.48
N VAL A 244 3.00 13.75 -5.61
CA VAL A 244 2.48 14.14 -4.29
C VAL A 244 3.54 13.86 -3.24
N VAL A 245 4.01 14.90 -2.59
CA VAL A 245 5.00 14.82 -1.51
C VAL A 245 4.30 15.03 -0.18
N THR A 246 4.24 13.99 0.64
CA THR A 246 3.79 14.13 2.03
C THR A 246 4.95 14.65 2.87
N ASN A 247 4.88 15.94 3.21
CA ASN A 247 5.90 16.61 4.02
C ASN A 247 5.44 16.63 5.48
N ASN A 248 5.91 15.66 6.24
CA ASN A 248 5.69 15.53 7.68
C ASN A 248 6.96 15.87 8.49
N ASP A 249 7.90 16.57 7.85
CA ASP A 249 9.15 17.05 8.43
C ASP A 249 10.05 15.91 8.94
N GLY A 250 10.26 14.89 8.09
CA GLY A 250 11.26 13.85 8.32
C GLY A 250 10.74 12.42 8.40
N GLY A 251 11.35 11.62 9.27
CA GLY A 251 11.09 10.17 9.38
C GLY A 251 9.87 9.80 10.22
N ALA A 252 8.66 10.30 9.92
CA ALA A 252 7.45 10.03 10.71
C ALA A 252 7.07 8.53 10.83
N ILE A 253 7.58 7.66 9.96
CA ILE A 253 7.40 6.21 10.09
C ILE A 253 7.87 5.67 11.45
N PHE A 254 8.87 6.30 12.05
CA PHE A 254 9.44 5.85 13.33
C PHE A 254 8.50 6.06 14.52
N ASP A 255 7.42 6.84 14.36
CA ASP A 255 6.34 6.93 15.34
C ASP A 255 5.54 5.63 15.48
N LEU A 256 5.62 4.74 14.49
CA LEU A 256 5.02 3.41 14.54
C LEU A 256 5.92 2.37 15.23
N LEU A 257 7.13 2.75 15.66
CA LEU A 257 8.08 1.89 16.36
C LEU A 257 8.11 2.21 17.85
N PRO A 258 8.45 1.24 18.72
CA PRO A 258 8.59 1.44 20.17
C PRO A 258 9.92 2.15 20.50
N VAL A 259 10.10 3.36 19.97
CA VAL A 259 11.26 4.20 20.23
C VAL A 259 10.91 5.20 21.34
N PRO A 260 11.77 5.41 22.36
CA PRO A 260 11.58 6.43 23.36
C PRO A 260 11.38 7.83 22.76
N SER A 261 10.38 8.57 23.23
CA SER A 261 10.00 9.87 22.66
C SER A 261 11.15 10.89 22.67
N GLU A 262 11.97 10.87 23.70
CA GLU A 262 13.11 11.78 23.86
C GLU A 262 14.19 11.62 22.77
N GLN A 263 14.33 10.40 22.23
CA GLN A 263 15.32 10.08 21.21
C GLN A 263 14.75 10.12 19.80
N ARG A 264 13.42 10.07 19.68
CA ARG A 264 12.71 9.91 18.40
C ARG A 264 12.95 11.06 17.46
N GLU A 265 12.78 12.30 17.95
CA GLU A 265 12.93 13.50 17.14
C GLU A 265 14.37 13.67 16.63
N ALA A 266 15.35 13.59 17.54
CA ALA A 266 16.74 13.86 17.20
C ALA A 266 17.42 12.77 16.35
N LEU A 267 17.08 11.48 16.56
CA LEU A 267 17.82 10.36 15.97
C LEU A 267 17.07 9.63 14.86
N TYR A 268 15.76 9.78 14.79
CA TYR A 268 14.92 9.01 13.85
C TYR A 268 14.07 9.90 12.95
N GLN A 269 13.33 10.84 13.50
CA GLN A 269 12.53 11.76 12.70
C GLN A 269 13.42 12.73 11.94
N MET A 270 14.38 13.34 12.62
CA MET A 270 15.38 14.27 12.05
C MET A 270 14.70 15.39 11.25
N PRO A 271 13.94 16.29 11.91
CA PRO A 271 13.22 17.37 11.23
C PRO A 271 14.16 18.20 10.37
N HIS A 272 13.77 18.49 9.12
CA HIS A 272 14.63 19.21 8.18
C HIS A 272 14.15 20.64 7.89
N GLY A 273 12.91 20.99 8.22
CA GLY A 273 12.35 22.34 8.05
C GLY A 273 12.26 22.84 6.61
N MET A 274 12.34 21.94 5.61
CA MET A 274 12.40 22.33 4.20
C MET A 274 11.02 22.24 3.55
N ASP A 275 10.82 23.04 2.49
CA ASP A 275 9.74 22.88 1.52
C ASP A 275 10.32 22.64 0.11
N PHE A 276 9.45 22.28 -0.82
CA PHE A 276 9.88 21.86 -2.15
C PHE A 276 9.57 22.87 -3.27
N ALA A 277 9.10 24.07 -2.96
CA ALA A 277 8.77 25.10 -3.95
C ALA A 277 10.00 25.50 -4.78
N HIS A 278 11.14 25.74 -4.11
CA HIS A 278 12.37 26.11 -4.79
C HIS A 278 12.95 24.95 -5.62
N ALA A 279 12.85 23.73 -5.13
CA ALA A 279 13.28 22.55 -5.88
C ALA A 279 12.44 22.34 -7.14
N ALA A 280 11.12 22.45 -7.05
CA ALA A 280 10.24 22.39 -8.21
C ALA A 280 10.60 23.47 -9.25
N SER A 281 10.78 24.72 -8.82
CA SER A 281 11.19 25.82 -9.68
C SER A 281 12.56 25.59 -10.33
N GLN A 282 13.55 25.11 -9.56
CA GLN A 282 14.90 24.78 -10.04
C GLN A 282 14.85 23.82 -11.24
N PHE A 283 14.00 22.81 -11.17
CA PHE A 283 13.87 21.79 -12.21
C PHE A 283 12.78 22.10 -13.24
N GLY A 284 12.13 23.26 -13.16
CA GLY A 284 11.10 23.72 -14.11
C GLY A 284 9.80 22.92 -14.04
N LEU A 285 9.42 22.47 -12.85
CA LEU A 285 8.15 21.78 -12.58
C LEU A 285 7.10 22.79 -12.05
N ALA A 286 5.82 22.55 -12.37
CA ALA A 286 4.73 23.23 -11.70
C ALA A 286 4.68 22.79 -10.22
N TYR A 287 4.29 23.72 -9.34
CA TYR A 287 4.23 23.46 -7.90
C TYR A 287 2.97 24.07 -7.27
N CYS A 288 2.39 23.33 -6.34
CA CYS A 288 1.34 23.83 -5.47
C CYS A 288 1.41 23.17 -4.08
N ALA A 289 1.25 23.95 -3.02
CA ALA A 289 1.03 23.45 -1.67
C ALA A 289 -0.48 23.32 -1.43
N ALA A 290 -0.96 22.07 -1.31
CA ALA A 290 -2.37 21.82 -1.05
C ALA A 290 -2.72 22.23 0.39
N GLN A 291 -3.84 22.97 0.56
CA GLN A 291 -4.28 23.48 1.87
C GLN A 291 -5.41 22.64 2.47
N THR A 292 -6.22 22.01 1.63
CA THR A 292 -7.36 21.16 2.01
C THR A 292 -7.38 19.91 1.15
N LEU A 293 -8.11 18.89 1.58
CA LEU A 293 -8.31 17.69 0.79
C LEU A 293 -8.99 18.00 -0.55
N GLU A 294 -10.01 18.84 -0.56
CA GLU A 294 -10.69 19.29 -1.77
C GLU A 294 -9.76 20.03 -2.74
N HIS A 295 -8.89 20.91 -2.21
CA HIS A 295 -7.88 21.57 -3.04
C HIS A 295 -6.90 20.57 -3.67
N TYR A 296 -6.42 19.60 -2.90
CA TYR A 296 -5.58 18.50 -3.43
C TYR A 296 -6.31 17.72 -4.54
N GLN A 297 -7.56 17.36 -4.31
CA GLN A 297 -8.38 16.61 -5.28
C GLN A 297 -8.54 17.38 -6.58
N THR A 298 -8.89 18.67 -6.50
CA THR A 298 -9.03 19.56 -7.66
C THR A 298 -7.73 19.65 -8.44
N LEU A 299 -6.59 19.87 -7.77
CA LEU A 299 -5.27 19.94 -8.42
C LEU A 299 -4.94 18.67 -9.21
N VAL A 300 -5.20 17.51 -8.63
CA VAL A 300 -4.95 16.20 -9.29
C VAL A 300 -5.86 16.03 -10.51
N GLU A 301 -7.16 16.29 -10.36
CA GLU A 301 -8.14 16.12 -11.44
C GLU A 301 -7.89 17.08 -12.60
N GLU A 302 -7.71 18.36 -12.32
CA GLU A 302 -7.44 19.38 -13.35
C GLU A 302 -6.13 19.09 -14.09
N HIS A 303 -5.08 18.68 -13.38
CA HIS A 303 -3.81 18.36 -14.02
C HIS A 303 -3.91 17.15 -14.94
N PHE A 304 -4.63 16.11 -14.55
CA PHE A 304 -4.84 14.93 -15.42
C PHE A 304 -5.80 15.21 -16.59
N ALA A 305 -6.75 16.13 -16.41
CA ALA A 305 -7.71 16.47 -17.46
C ALA A 305 -7.13 17.44 -18.50
N HIS A 306 -6.36 18.43 -18.07
CA HIS A 306 -5.98 19.58 -18.90
C HIS A 306 -4.51 19.97 -18.79
N GLY A 307 -3.77 19.41 -17.83
CA GLY A 307 -2.37 19.76 -17.58
C GLY A 307 -1.40 19.11 -18.55
N ALA A 308 -0.20 19.64 -18.55
CA ALA A 308 0.94 19.08 -19.26
C ALA A 308 2.18 19.09 -18.36
N GLY A 309 3.12 18.20 -18.62
CA GLY A 309 4.32 18.11 -17.81
C GLY A 309 4.07 17.49 -16.43
N THR A 310 4.84 17.92 -15.46
CA THR A 310 4.74 17.44 -14.07
C THR A 310 4.30 18.53 -13.13
N LEU A 311 3.28 18.22 -12.31
CA LEU A 311 2.86 19.01 -11.16
C LEU A 311 3.37 18.35 -9.88
N LEU A 312 4.14 19.08 -9.07
CA LEU A 312 4.52 18.68 -7.73
C LEU A 312 3.52 19.31 -6.74
N ILE A 313 2.79 18.46 -6.03
CA ILE A 313 1.86 18.85 -4.97
C ILE A 313 2.50 18.54 -3.62
N GLU A 314 2.76 19.54 -2.82
CA GLU A 314 3.22 19.36 -1.45
C GLU A 314 2.04 19.36 -0.48
N VAL A 315 2.01 18.34 0.38
CA VAL A 315 1.02 18.16 1.44
C VAL A 315 1.75 18.19 2.78
N LYS A 316 1.64 19.32 3.47
CA LYS A 316 2.27 19.50 4.80
C LYS A 316 1.37 18.97 5.89
N THR A 317 1.90 18.06 6.71
CA THR A 317 1.18 17.45 7.84
C THR A 317 2.05 17.45 9.10
N PRO A 318 1.44 17.48 10.30
CA PRO A 318 2.20 17.27 11.53
C PRO A 318 2.86 15.88 11.56
N PRO A 319 4.10 15.75 12.06
CA PRO A 319 4.86 14.50 11.99
C PRO A 319 4.19 13.30 12.66
N GLN A 320 3.42 13.51 13.71
CA GLN A 320 2.75 12.44 14.49
C GLN A 320 1.32 12.17 14.03
N GLN A 321 0.79 12.92 13.07
CA GLN A 321 -0.62 12.87 12.70
C GLN A 321 -1.06 11.47 12.25
N ALA A 322 -0.34 10.83 11.34
CA ALA A 322 -0.69 9.50 10.84
C ALA A 322 -0.70 8.43 11.94
N SER A 323 0.29 8.45 12.83
CA SER A 323 0.36 7.49 13.95
C SER A 323 -0.78 7.69 14.96
N MET A 324 -1.18 8.94 15.22
CA MET A 324 -2.34 9.26 16.07
C MET A 324 -3.64 8.76 15.44
N HIS A 325 -3.84 8.98 14.15
CA HIS A 325 -5.01 8.52 13.42
C HIS A 325 -5.13 6.98 13.44
N ILE A 326 -4.02 6.27 13.23
CA ILE A 326 -4.00 4.79 13.30
C ILE A 326 -4.37 4.32 14.73
N LYS A 327 -3.78 4.93 15.77
CA LYS A 327 -4.09 4.59 17.16
C LYS A 327 -5.56 4.84 17.51
N GLN A 328 -6.12 5.97 17.09
CA GLN A 328 -7.52 6.31 17.29
C GLN A 328 -8.45 5.25 16.69
N LEU A 329 -8.23 4.88 15.41
CA LEU A 329 -9.04 3.85 14.76
C LEU A 329 -8.90 2.48 15.41
N THR A 330 -7.68 2.11 15.79
CA THR A 330 -7.42 0.84 16.49
C THR A 330 -8.20 0.78 17.82
N SER A 331 -8.21 1.85 18.60
CA SER A 331 -8.95 1.91 19.86
C SER A 331 -10.47 1.78 19.66
N GLN A 332 -11.00 2.40 18.61
CA GLN A 332 -12.42 2.31 18.27
C GLN A 332 -12.80 0.92 17.77
N LEU A 333 -11.93 0.29 16.98
CA LEU A 333 -12.14 -1.06 16.48
C LEU A 333 -12.19 -2.09 17.61
N HIS A 334 -11.36 -1.92 18.66
CA HIS A 334 -11.37 -2.79 19.83
C HIS A 334 -12.65 -2.66 20.68
N ALA A 335 -13.41 -1.59 20.53
CA ALA A 335 -14.68 -1.36 21.23
C ALA A 335 -15.89 -2.01 20.53
N LEU A 336 -15.71 -2.56 19.33
CA LEU A 336 -16.71 -3.34 18.57
C LEU A 336 -16.74 -4.79 19.05
#